data_e123b5bab7b16527b58a513da8a6b6d4
#
_entry.id   e123b5bab7b16527b58a513da8a6b6d4
#
_cell.length_a   1.000
_cell.length_b   1.000
_cell.length_c   1.000
_cell.angle_alpha   90.00
_cell.angle_beta   90.00
_cell.angle_gamma   90.00
#
_symmetry.space_group_name_H-M   'P 1'
#
loop_
_entity.id
_entity.type
_entity.pdbx_description
1 polymer ?
#
loop_
_entity_poly.entity_id
_entity_poly.type
_entity_poly.pdbx_seq_one_letter_code
_entity_poly.pdbx_strand_id
1 'polypeptide(L)'
;STVTKDSVSTASIASDESLDSDMFTDRDKEVGYDESSAVMVAFSSSGATASSDSVSVSGSKVTIKSEGTYIVTGTTSDGQIIVDADNKTKVQIVLKNASVTCKSSAALYVKQADKVFVTTAKDTENTLASTGDYVQTDDNNVDAAVFAKDDITFNGEGKLTVTSEKGHGIVSKDDLKLTSGEYNITAASHALSGKNSIRIASGTY
;
A
#
# COMPACT_ATOMS: atom_id res chain seq x y z
N SER A 1 -50.62 -30.87 -2.53
CA SER A 1 -49.69 -29.93 -3.18
C SER A 1 -48.31 -30.12 -2.56
N THR A 2 -47.45 -30.79 -3.30
CA THR A 2 -46.06 -31.06 -2.91
C THR A 2 -45.22 -29.92 -3.46
N VAL A 3 -44.57 -29.16 -2.57
CA VAL A 3 -43.63 -28.13 -2.95
C VAL A 3 -42.26 -28.81 -3.14
N THR A 4 -41.78 -28.87 -4.35
CA THR A 4 -40.43 -29.30 -4.69
C THR A 4 -39.45 -28.21 -4.28
N LYS A 5 -38.52 -28.57 -3.41
CA LYS A 5 -37.32 -27.72 -3.11
C LYS A 5 -36.43 -27.70 -4.33
N ASP A 6 -36.29 -26.52 -4.95
CA ASP A 6 -35.23 -26.30 -5.92
C ASP A 6 -33.87 -26.38 -5.20
N SER A 7 -33.05 -27.30 -5.63
CA SER A 7 -31.67 -27.42 -5.21
C SER A 7 -30.86 -26.30 -5.89
N VAL A 8 -30.39 -25.35 -5.09
CA VAL A 8 -29.41 -24.37 -5.54
C VAL A 8 -28.10 -25.11 -5.84
N SER A 9 -27.79 -25.24 -7.12
CA SER A 9 -26.49 -25.73 -7.56
C SER A 9 -25.43 -24.69 -7.17
N THR A 10 -24.60 -25.00 -6.18
CA THR A 10 -23.34 -24.27 -5.94
C THR A 10 -22.42 -24.57 -7.12
N ALA A 11 -22.32 -23.64 -8.04
CA ALA A 11 -21.26 -23.66 -9.03
C ALA A 11 -19.92 -23.53 -8.28
N SER A 12 -19.13 -24.61 -8.23
CA SER A 12 -17.75 -24.51 -7.83
C SER A 12 -17.02 -23.74 -8.92
N ILE A 13 -16.54 -22.55 -8.61
CA ILE A 13 -15.62 -21.83 -9.47
C ILE A 13 -14.33 -22.66 -9.43
N ALA A 14 -14.05 -23.38 -10.51
CA ALA A 14 -12.73 -23.97 -10.68
C ALA A 14 -11.71 -22.84 -10.71
N SER A 15 -10.76 -22.84 -9.78
CA SER A 15 -9.61 -21.95 -9.85
C SER A 15 -8.81 -22.36 -11.09
N ASP A 16 -8.90 -21.57 -12.15
CA ASP A 16 -8.07 -21.77 -13.31
C ASP A 16 -6.68 -21.24 -12.98
N GLU A 17 -5.73 -22.14 -12.66
CA GLU A 17 -4.34 -21.81 -12.33
C GLU A 17 -3.66 -21.02 -13.48
N SER A 18 -4.14 -21.13 -14.71
CA SER A 18 -3.62 -20.38 -15.86
C SER A 18 -3.94 -18.89 -15.77
N LEU A 19 -5.11 -18.51 -15.25
CA LEU A 19 -5.49 -17.11 -15.07
C LEU A 19 -4.68 -16.43 -13.95
N ASP A 20 -4.26 -17.17 -12.92
CA ASP A 20 -3.46 -16.62 -11.83
C ASP A 20 -2.05 -16.21 -12.30
N SER A 21 -1.44 -16.99 -13.20
CA SER A 21 -0.10 -16.68 -13.75
C SER A 21 -0.08 -15.40 -14.59
N ASP A 22 -1.19 -15.07 -15.26
CA ASP A 22 -1.29 -13.86 -16.09
C ASP A 22 -1.68 -12.62 -15.29
N MET A 23 -2.29 -12.80 -14.10
CA MET A 23 -2.74 -11.69 -13.24
C MET A 23 -1.67 -11.21 -12.28
N PHE A 24 -0.81 -12.10 -11.82
CA PHE A 24 0.20 -11.82 -10.79
C PHE A 24 1.55 -12.37 -11.20
N THR A 25 2.59 -11.57 -11.02
CA THR A 25 3.97 -12.05 -11.15
C THR A 25 4.42 -12.73 -9.85
N ASP A 26 5.49 -13.53 -9.91
CA ASP A 26 6.10 -14.10 -8.70
C ASP A 26 6.49 -13.00 -7.70
N ARG A 27 6.98 -11.87 -8.21
CA ARG A 27 7.36 -10.72 -7.37
C ARG A 27 6.15 -10.07 -6.67
N ASP A 28 4.95 -10.13 -7.22
CA ASP A 28 3.73 -9.65 -6.55
C ASP A 28 3.40 -10.47 -5.29
N LYS A 29 3.75 -11.75 -5.30
CA LYS A 29 3.48 -12.70 -4.21
C LYS A 29 4.64 -12.82 -3.22
N GLU A 30 5.81 -12.28 -3.54
CA GLU A 30 6.99 -12.37 -2.70
C GLU A 30 6.88 -11.44 -1.49
N VAL A 31 6.79 -12.01 -0.30
CA VAL A 31 6.73 -11.29 0.98
C VAL A 31 8.10 -11.16 1.67
N GLY A 32 9.12 -11.85 1.13
CA GLY A 32 10.48 -11.85 1.66
C GLY A 32 11.20 -10.53 1.42
N TYR A 33 12.10 -10.21 2.32
CA TYR A 33 13.03 -9.08 2.20
C TYR A 33 14.29 -9.36 3.03
N ASP A 34 15.40 -8.73 2.64
CA ASP A 34 16.67 -8.82 3.35
C ASP A 34 16.86 -7.57 4.22
N GLU A 35 16.78 -7.75 5.55
CA GLU A 35 16.99 -6.65 6.50
C GLU A 35 18.41 -6.10 6.47
N SER A 36 19.41 -6.90 6.11
CA SER A 36 20.81 -6.49 6.13
C SER A 36 21.16 -5.48 5.04
N SER A 37 20.45 -5.52 3.93
CA SER A 37 20.62 -4.60 2.80
C SER A 37 19.54 -3.50 2.74
N ALA A 38 18.53 -3.58 3.59
CA ALA A 38 17.45 -2.62 3.59
C ALA A 38 17.84 -1.27 4.20
N VAL A 39 17.25 -0.21 3.66
CA VAL A 39 17.33 1.14 4.24
C VAL A 39 16.29 1.26 5.35
N MET A 40 16.75 1.64 6.54
CA MET A 40 15.87 1.87 7.69
C MET A 40 15.30 3.28 7.64
N VAL A 41 13.98 3.39 7.79
CA VAL A 41 13.26 4.65 7.94
C VAL A 41 12.46 4.60 9.24
N ALA A 42 12.75 5.50 10.17
CA ALA A 42 12.10 5.50 11.47
C ALA A 42 11.37 6.83 11.72
N PHE A 43 10.08 6.73 12.04
CA PHE A 43 9.26 7.86 12.47
C PHE A 43 9.24 7.99 13.99
N SER A 44 9.17 9.22 14.48
CA SER A 44 8.99 9.55 15.87
C SER A 44 8.16 10.83 16.02
N SER A 45 7.84 11.23 17.24
CA SER A 45 7.18 12.50 17.53
C SER A 45 8.03 13.73 17.17
N SER A 46 9.35 13.58 17.06
CA SER A 46 10.28 14.66 16.73
C SER A 46 10.65 14.73 15.23
N GLY A 47 10.18 13.79 14.43
CA GLY A 47 10.49 13.73 13.00
C GLY A 47 10.82 12.32 12.52
N ALA A 48 11.40 12.22 11.34
CA ALA A 48 11.85 10.97 10.75
C ALA A 48 13.37 10.93 10.61
N THR A 49 13.91 9.72 10.52
CA THR A 49 15.32 9.46 10.20
C THR A 49 15.42 8.40 9.12
N ALA A 50 16.50 8.41 8.36
CA ALA A 50 16.82 7.39 7.37
C ALA A 50 18.29 7.01 7.45
N SER A 51 18.61 5.73 7.17
CA SER A 51 19.98 5.21 7.22
C SER A 51 20.76 5.38 5.92
N SER A 52 20.16 6.01 4.90
CA SER A 52 20.77 6.18 3.57
C SER A 52 20.33 7.49 2.92
N ASP A 53 21.20 8.08 2.10
CA ASP A 53 20.92 9.26 1.27
C ASP A 53 19.95 8.99 0.12
N SER A 54 19.61 7.73 -0.14
CA SER A 54 18.53 7.36 -1.04
C SER A 54 17.15 7.82 -0.56
N VAL A 55 17.06 8.26 0.69
CA VAL A 55 15.88 8.86 1.31
C VAL A 55 16.18 10.30 1.74
N SER A 56 15.47 11.26 1.18
CA SER A 56 15.45 12.63 1.72
C SER A 56 14.50 12.72 2.90
N VAL A 57 14.93 13.39 3.96
CA VAL A 57 14.12 13.60 5.16
C VAL A 57 13.92 15.10 5.40
N SER A 58 12.68 15.51 5.62
CA SER A 58 12.29 16.88 6.01
C SER A 58 11.22 16.83 7.09
N GLY A 59 11.63 16.99 8.35
CA GLY A 59 10.74 16.77 9.49
C GLY A 59 10.22 15.33 9.54
N SER A 60 8.91 15.15 9.48
CA SER A 60 8.25 13.84 9.38
C SER A 60 7.86 13.46 7.95
N LYS A 61 8.41 14.12 6.94
CA LYS A 61 8.24 13.77 5.54
C LYS A 61 9.49 13.07 5.02
N VAL A 62 9.34 11.88 4.44
CA VAL A 62 10.43 11.12 3.83
C VAL A 62 10.14 10.93 2.35
N THR A 63 11.17 11.06 1.51
CA THR A 63 11.07 10.85 0.07
C THR A 63 12.09 9.82 -0.37
N ILE A 64 11.61 8.67 -0.81
CA ILE A 64 12.38 7.56 -1.38
C ILE A 64 12.66 7.86 -2.84
N LYS A 65 13.93 7.82 -3.24
CA LYS A 65 14.38 8.26 -4.57
C LYS A 65 15.02 7.18 -5.42
N SER A 66 15.28 6.01 -4.86
CA SER A 66 16.04 4.95 -5.54
C SER A 66 15.40 3.59 -5.37
N GLU A 67 15.80 2.67 -6.22
CA GLU A 67 15.48 1.25 -6.08
C GLU A 67 15.98 0.71 -4.75
N GLY A 68 15.23 -0.22 -4.17
CA GLY A 68 15.63 -0.91 -2.95
C GLY A 68 14.48 -1.30 -2.06
N THR A 69 14.85 -1.85 -0.90
CA THR A 69 13.94 -2.21 0.18
C THR A 69 14.10 -1.20 1.32
N TYR A 70 12.97 -0.68 1.78
CA TYR A 70 12.88 0.34 2.82
C TYR A 70 12.01 -0.16 3.96
N ILE A 71 12.62 -0.40 5.13
CA ILE A 71 11.88 -0.84 6.32
C ILE A 71 11.44 0.40 7.10
N VAL A 72 10.14 0.57 7.19
CA VAL A 72 9.50 1.70 7.86
C VAL A 72 8.99 1.27 9.22
N THR A 73 9.37 2.02 10.26
CA THR A 73 9.01 1.78 11.65
C THR A 73 8.55 3.06 12.34
N GLY A 74 7.92 2.91 13.50
CA GLY A 74 7.61 4.02 14.39
C GLY A 74 6.33 4.76 14.04
N THR A 75 6.07 5.85 14.76
CA THR A 75 4.79 6.54 14.72
C THR A 75 4.95 8.04 14.52
N THR A 76 4.12 8.61 13.65
CA THR A 76 3.96 10.05 13.51
C THR A 76 2.49 10.42 13.36
N SER A 77 2.09 11.53 13.98
CA SER A 77 0.73 12.07 13.89
C SER A 77 0.54 13.08 12.76
N ASP A 78 1.64 13.45 12.08
CA ASP A 78 1.61 14.28 10.88
C ASP A 78 2.91 14.08 10.10
N GLY A 79 2.90 13.12 9.21
CA GLY A 79 4.05 12.76 8.38
C GLY A 79 3.62 12.13 7.06
N GLN A 80 4.60 11.83 6.22
CA GLN A 80 4.31 11.31 4.89
C GLN A 80 5.47 10.46 4.37
N ILE A 81 5.14 9.38 3.69
CA ILE A 81 6.06 8.59 2.88
C ILE A 81 5.79 8.93 1.41
N ILE A 82 6.78 9.46 0.72
CA ILE A 82 6.72 9.74 -0.71
C ILE A 82 7.69 8.81 -1.44
N VAL A 83 7.27 8.25 -2.55
CA VAL A 83 8.15 7.58 -3.52
C VAL A 83 8.21 8.48 -4.76
N ASP A 84 9.39 9.02 -5.04
CA ASP A 84 9.66 9.87 -6.20
C ASP A 84 10.98 9.38 -6.83
N ALA A 85 10.91 8.22 -7.47
CA ALA A 85 12.03 7.51 -8.07
C ALA A 85 11.92 7.53 -9.59
N ASP A 86 12.94 7.01 -10.29
CA ASP A 86 12.87 6.87 -11.75
C ASP A 86 11.71 5.93 -12.16
N ASN A 87 11.09 6.21 -13.30
CA ASN A 87 9.94 5.46 -13.83
C ASN A 87 10.24 4.02 -14.27
N LYS A 88 11.48 3.55 -14.11
CA LYS A 88 11.89 2.15 -14.30
C LYS A 88 12.26 1.47 -12.99
N THR A 89 12.12 2.18 -11.90
CA THR A 89 12.56 1.76 -10.56
C THR A 89 11.46 1.02 -9.82
N LYS A 90 11.80 -0.13 -9.25
CA LYS A 90 10.95 -0.88 -8.34
C LYS A 90 11.36 -0.61 -6.89
N VAL A 91 10.39 -0.30 -6.05
CA VAL A 91 10.60 0.00 -4.64
C VAL A 91 9.80 -0.97 -3.77
N GLN A 92 10.42 -1.55 -2.76
CA GLN A 92 9.71 -2.28 -1.71
C GLN A 92 9.70 -1.48 -0.41
N ILE A 93 8.51 -1.22 0.12
CA ILE A 93 8.30 -0.61 1.43
C ILE A 93 7.81 -1.71 2.37
N VAL A 94 8.59 -2.03 3.39
CA VAL A 94 8.23 -2.99 4.43
C VAL A 94 7.72 -2.22 5.65
N LEU A 95 6.46 -2.36 5.96
CA LEU A 95 5.85 -1.76 7.16
C LEU A 95 6.07 -2.72 8.34
N LYS A 96 6.79 -2.25 9.36
CA LYS A 96 7.16 -3.04 10.54
C LYS A 96 6.80 -2.26 11.82
N ASN A 97 5.56 -2.39 12.28
CA ASN A 97 4.95 -1.58 13.33
C ASN A 97 5.06 -0.07 13.03
N ALA A 98 4.66 0.29 11.82
CA ALA A 98 4.64 1.67 11.34
C ALA A 98 3.23 2.26 11.45
N SER A 99 3.11 3.46 12.02
CA SER A 99 1.87 4.22 12.07
C SER A 99 2.11 5.64 11.56
N VAL A 100 1.69 5.90 10.33
CA VAL A 100 1.89 7.19 9.68
C VAL A 100 0.54 7.83 9.39
N THR A 101 0.29 8.96 10.02
CA THR A 101 -0.87 9.82 9.75
C THR A 101 -0.41 11.06 9.02
N CYS A 102 -1.12 11.45 7.96
CA CYS A 102 -0.92 12.70 7.26
C CYS A 102 -2.17 13.57 7.36
N LYS A 103 -2.01 14.83 7.76
CA LYS A 103 -3.13 15.76 7.96
C LYS A 103 -3.50 16.55 6.71
N SER A 104 -2.69 16.51 5.68
CA SER A 104 -2.87 17.38 4.51
C SER A 104 -2.68 16.69 3.16
N SER A 105 -2.44 15.37 3.15
CA SER A 105 -2.24 14.59 1.92
C SER A 105 -2.34 13.08 2.20
N ALA A 106 -1.92 12.25 1.24
CA ALA A 106 -1.74 10.82 1.43
C ALA A 106 -0.65 10.52 2.46
N ALA A 107 -0.86 9.55 3.34
CA ALA A 107 0.18 9.03 4.23
C ALA A 107 1.28 8.29 3.44
N LEU A 108 0.90 7.58 2.38
CA LEU A 108 1.81 7.03 1.37
C LEU A 108 1.45 7.59 0.00
N TYR A 109 2.37 8.33 -0.60
CA TYR A 109 2.23 8.91 -1.92
C TYR A 109 3.29 8.38 -2.88
N VAL A 110 2.90 7.52 -3.82
CA VAL A 110 3.74 7.12 -4.94
C VAL A 110 3.54 8.13 -6.07
N LYS A 111 4.47 9.08 -6.15
CA LYS A 111 4.47 10.14 -7.15
C LYS A 111 5.04 9.66 -8.47
N GLN A 112 6.09 8.84 -8.42
CA GLN A 112 6.71 8.20 -9.57
C GLN A 112 7.51 6.97 -9.17
N ALA A 113 7.30 5.87 -9.89
CA ALA A 113 8.10 4.63 -9.90
C ALA A 113 7.67 3.77 -11.10
N ASP A 114 8.35 2.66 -11.39
CA ASP A 114 7.78 1.61 -12.23
C ASP A 114 6.69 0.85 -11.43
N LYS A 115 7.05 0.44 -10.21
CA LYS A 115 6.15 -0.28 -9.31
C LYS A 115 6.57 -0.17 -7.85
N VAL A 116 5.59 -0.09 -6.98
CA VAL A 116 5.81 -0.13 -5.53
C VAL A 116 5.16 -1.38 -4.93
N PHE A 117 5.92 -2.09 -4.10
CA PHE A 117 5.45 -3.19 -3.27
C PHE A 117 5.36 -2.70 -1.83
N VAL A 118 4.19 -2.84 -1.21
CA VAL A 118 3.97 -2.55 0.21
C VAL A 118 3.78 -3.87 0.93
N THR A 119 4.79 -4.25 1.70
CA THR A 119 4.83 -5.52 2.44
C THR A 119 4.59 -5.27 3.92
N THR A 120 3.59 -5.90 4.51
CA THR A 120 3.41 -5.90 5.97
C THR A 120 4.26 -7.01 6.58
N ALA A 121 5.21 -6.63 7.45
CA ALA A 121 6.06 -7.60 8.12
C ALA A 121 5.22 -8.55 9.01
N LYS A 122 5.66 -9.79 9.12
CA LYS A 122 4.96 -10.80 9.92
C LYS A 122 4.76 -10.35 11.37
N ASP A 123 3.60 -10.66 11.93
CA ASP A 123 3.21 -10.36 13.31
C ASP A 123 3.31 -8.88 13.68
N THR A 124 3.10 -7.97 12.71
CA THR A 124 3.08 -6.51 12.94
C THR A 124 1.72 -5.90 12.63
N GLU A 125 1.43 -4.80 13.31
CA GLU A 125 0.26 -3.96 13.04
C GLU A 125 0.70 -2.60 12.53
N ASN A 126 0.14 -2.17 11.41
CA ASN A 126 0.56 -0.97 10.71
C ASN A 126 -0.65 -0.09 10.39
N THR A 127 -0.43 1.21 10.32
CA THR A 127 -1.47 2.20 10.00
C THR A 127 -0.97 3.22 8.98
N LEU A 128 -1.76 3.46 7.95
CA LEU A 128 -1.61 4.58 7.03
C LEU A 128 -2.92 5.38 7.01
N ALA A 129 -2.88 6.62 7.50
CA ALA A 129 -4.09 7.41 7.68
C ALA A 129 -3.97 8.83 7.09
N SER A 130 -5.08 9.32 6.54
CA SER A 130 -5.28 10.72 6.18
C SER A 130 -6.47 11.28 6.94
N THR A 131 -6.26 12.36 7.71
CA THR A 131 -7.25 12.91 8.62
C THR A 131 -7.71 14.33 8.26
N GLY A 132 -7.16 14.94 7.22
CA GLY A 132 -7.51 16.28 6.78
C GLY A 132 -7.81 16.40 5.30
N ASP A 133 -7.88 17.63 4.81
CA ASP A 133 -8.09 17.90 3.41
C ASP A 133 -6.83 17.58 2.59
N TYR A 134 -7.03 17.14 1.35
CA TYR A 134 -5.94 16.84 0.43
C TYR A 134 -5.45 18.14 -0.25
N VAL A 135 -4.35 18.69 0.25
CA VAL A 135 -3.70 19.85 -0.34
C VAL A 135 -2.87 19.37 -1.55
N GLN A 136 -3.22 19.86 -2.73
CA GLN A 136 -2.52 19.51 -3.95
C GLN A 136 -1.16 20.21 -4.02
N THR A 137 -0.09 19.45 -4.24
CA THR A 137 1.28 19.96 -4.39
C THR A 137 1.82 19.79 -5.81
N ASP A 138 1.07 19.07 -6.64
CA ASP A 138 1.33 18.82 -8.06
C ASP A 138 0.01 18.48 -8.79
N ASP A 139 0.08 18.12 -10.07
CA ASP A 139 -1.08 17.86 -10.93
C ASP A 139 -1.69 16.46 -10.79
N ASN A 140 -1.28 15.66 -9.80
CA ASN A 140 -1.73 14.26 -9.68
C ASN A 140 -3.10 14.09 -9.02
N ASN A 141 -3.69 15.16 -8.46
CA ASN A 141 -5.00 15.13 -7.78
C ASN A 141 -5.06 14.04 -6.70
N VAL A 142 -4.17 14.12 -5.72
CA VAL A 142 -4.12 13.20 -4.58
C VAL A 142 -5.41 13.31 -3.77
N ASP A 143 -6.09 12.16 -3.56
CA ASP A 143 -7.40 12.08 -2.92
C ASP A 143 -7.59 10.79 -2.08
N ALA A 144 -6.51 10.17 -1.65
CA ALA A 144 -6.50 8.90 -0.92
C ALA A 144 -5.48 8.87 0.20
N ALA A 145 -5.71 8.06 1.24
CA ALA A 145 -4.72 7.83 2.29
C ALA A 145 -3.46 7.12 1.76
N VAL A 146 -3.64 6.24 0.79
CA VAL A 146 -2.57 5.69 -0.04
C VAL A 146 -2.88 6.02 -1.48
N PHE A 147 -2.03 6.81 -2.10
CA PHE A 147 -2.20 7.23 -3.50
C PHE A 147 -0.98 6.84 -4.31
N ALA A 148 -1.18 6.08 -5.37
CA ALA A 148 -0.15 5.73 -6.33
C ALA A 148 -0.52 6.21 -7.74
N LYS A 149 0.42 6.88 -8.39
CA LYS A 149 0.30 7.23 -9.81
C LYS A 149 0.53 6.03 -10.70
N ASP A 150 1.39 5.13 -10.24
CA ASP A 150 1.85 3.95 -10.96
C ASP A 150 1.38 2.66 -10.26
N ASP A 151 1.84 1.51 -10.71
CA ASP A 151 1.49 0.20 -10.16
C ASP A 151 1.83 0.08 -8.68
N ILE A 152 0.88 -0.43 -7.89
CA ILE A 152 1.10 -0.75 -6.49
C ILE A 152 0.57 -2.14 -6.13
N THR A 153 1.40 -2.91 -5.44
CA THR A 153 1.05 -4.23 -4.93
C THR A 153 1.18 -4.26 -3.41
N PHE A 154 0.15 -4.76 -2.75
CA PHE A 154 0.16 -5.03 -1.31
C PHE A 154 0.30 -6.53 -1.07
N ASN A 155 1.20 -6.89 -0.16
CA ASN A 155 1.41 -8.26 0.31
C ASN A 155 1.91 -8.28 1.76
N GLY A 156 2.17 -9.45 2.29
CA GLY A 156 2.75 -9.61 3.63
C GLY A 156 1.99 -10.59 4.50
N GLU A 157 2.42 -10.68 5.75
CA GLU A 157 1.86 -11.59 6.77
C GLU A 157 1.43 -10.83 8.04
N GLY A 158 1.47 -9.50 8.00
CA GLY A 158 1.00 -8.59 9.06
C GLY A 158 -0.34 -7.94 8.70
N LYS A 159 -0.73 -6.98 9.54
CA LYS A 159 -1.96 -6.19 9.40
C LYS A 159 -1.68 -4.79 8.91
N LEU A 160 -2.57 -4.26 8.08
CA LEU A 160 -2.58 -2.86 7.66
C LEU A 160 -3.96 -2.26 7.85
N THR A 161 -4.04 -1.22 8.67
CA THR A 161 -5.22 -0.35 8.76
C THR A 161 -4.99 0.88 7.87
N VAL A 162 -5.93 1.12 6.96
CA VAL A 162 -5.93 2.33 6.13
C VAL A 162 -7.17 3.14 6.46
N THR A 163 -6.98 4.42 6.79
CA THR A 163 -8.10 5.33 7.10
C THR A 163 -7.99 6.60 6.28
N SER A 164 -9.10 6.99 5.64
CA SER A 164 -9.23 8.26 4.94
C SER A 164 -10.51 8.95 5.36
N GLU A 165 -10.41 10.05 6.09
CA GLU A 165 -11.57 10.79 6.58
C GLU A 165 -12.31 11.57 5.49
N LYS A 166 -11.63 11.92 4.41
CA LYS A 166 -12.16 12.82 3.37
C LYS A 166 -12.12 12.27 1.94
N GLY A 167 -11.45 11.19 1.69
CA GLY A 167 -11.24 10.66 0.34
C GLY A 167 -11.32 9.15 0.26
N HIS A 168 -10.53 8.60 -0.65
CA HIS A 168 -10.40 7.16 -0.87
C HIS A 168 -9.41 6.53 0.12
N GLY A 169 -9.53 5.21 0.33
CA GLY A 169 -8.55 4.45 1.10
C GLY A 169 -7.25 4.25 0.33
N ILE A 170 -7.27 3.41 -0.67
CA ILE A 170 -6.15 3.09 -1.54
C ILE A 170 -6.53 3.37 -2.99
N VAL A 171 -5.75 4.20 -3.67
CA VAL A 171 -5.91 4.51 -5.09
C VAL A 171 -4.63 4.15 -5.83
N SER A 172 -4.78 3.44 -6.96
CA SER A 172 -3.77 3.38 -8.02
C SER A 172 -4.33 4.00 -9.29
N LYS A 173 -3.55 4.87 -9.92
CA LYS A 173 -3.89 5.39 -11.26
C LYS A 173 -3.48 4.43 -12.38
N ASP A 174 -2.97 3.25 -12.00
CA ASP A 174 -2.67 2.12 -12.88
C ASP A 174 -3.25 0.83 -12.28
N ASP A 175 -2.47 -0.23 -12.07
CA ASP A 175 -2.91 -1.49 -11.47
C ASP A 175 -2.77 -1.50 -9.95
N LEU A 176 -3.82 -1.91 -9.25
CA LEU A 176 -3.83 -2.19 -7.82
C LEU A 176 -3.92 -3.70 -7.59
N LYS A 177 -2.92 -4.27 -6.91
CA LYS A 177 -2.89 -5.69 -6.60
C LYS A 177 -2.78 -5.92 -5.09
N LEU A 178 -3.51 -6.93 -4.59
CA LEU A 178 -3.42 -7.42 -3.22
C LEU A 178 -3.26 -8.94 -3.26
N THR A 179 -2.13 -9.46 -2.78
CA THR A 179 -1.81 -10.88 -2.93
C THR A 179 -1.84 -11.67 -1.63
N SER A 180 -1.66 -11.02 -0.48
CA SER A 180 -1.75 -11.61 0.86
C SER A 180 -1.82 -10.51 1.93
N GLY A 181 -2.03 -10.88 3.20
CA GLY A 181 -2.09 -9.97 4.34
C GLY A 181 -3.49 -9.80 4.93
N GLU A 182 -3.58 -8.99 5.97
CA GLU A 182 -4.84 -8.61 6.61
C GLU A 182 -5.02 -7.09 6.51
N TYR A 183 -6.15 -6.66 5.96
CA TYR A 183 -6.43 -5.25 5.67
C TYR A 183 -7.75 -4.81 6.27
N ASN A 184 -7.71 -3.68 6.98
CA ASN A 184 -8.90 -2.98 7.45
C ASN A 184 -8.90 -1.57 6.83
N ILE A 185 -9.83 -1.31 5.91
CA ILE A 185 -9.84 -0.07 5.13
C ILE A 185 -11.14 0.68 5.39
N THR A 186 -11.02 1.88 5.96
CA THR A 186 -12.14 2.79 6.18
C THR A 186 -11.90 4.07 5.38
N ALA A 187 -12.86 4.45 4.55
CA ALA A 187 -12.74 5.62 3.69
C ALA A 187 -14.07 6.36 3.59
N ALA A 188 -14.01 7.67 3.42
CA ALA A 188 -15.20 8.48 3.14
C ALA A 188 -15.79 8.20 1.76
N SER A 189 -14.96 7.73 0.81
CA SER A 189 -15.35 7.36 -0.55
C SER A 189 -15.10 5.86 -0.79
N HIS A 190 -14.31 5.49 -1.78
CA HIS A 190 -14.04 4.07 -2.08
C HIS A 190 -12.89 3.54 -1.21
N ALA A 191 -13.04 2.33 -0.66
CA ALA A 191 -11.95 1.66 0.05
C ALA A 191 -10.76 1.36 -0.88
N LEU A 192 -11.04 0.82 -2.07
CA LEU A 192 -10.07 0.50 -3.11
C LEU A 192 -10.50 1.12 -4.44
N SER A 193 -9.54 1.66 -5.19
CA SER A 193 -9.74 2.17 -6.53
C SER A 193 -8.50 1.89 -7.39
N GLY A 194 -8.67 1.21 -8.49
CA GLY A 194 -7.64 0.98 -9.51
C GLY A 194 -8.15 1.47 -10.85
N LYS A 195 -7.38 2.32 -11.52
CA LYS A 195 -7.81 2.90 -12.80
C LYS A 195 -7.85 1.84 -13.91
N ASN A 196 -6.81 1.02 -14.00
CA ASN A 196 -6.74 -0.05 -14.99
C ASN A 196 -7.36 -1.33 -14.44
N SER A 197 -6.91 -1.78 -13.27
CA SER A 197 -7.48 -2.97 -12.63
C SER A 197 -7.32 -2.96 -11.10
N ILE A 198 -8.18 -3.74 -10.45
CA ILE A 198 -8.00 -4.21 -9.07
C ILE A 198 -7.96 -5.73 -9.13
N ARG A 199 -6.87 -6.34 -8.63
CA ARG A 199 -6.68 -7.78 -8.61
C ARG A 199 -6.38 -8.24 -7.20
N ILE A 200 -7.16 -9.20 -6.72
CA ILE A 200 -7.05 -9.77 -5.37
C ILE A 200 -6.85 -11.27 -5.50
N ALA A 201 -5.69 -11.77 -5.05
CA ALA A 201 -5.39 -13.19 -5.06
C ALA A 201 -5.84 -13.86 -3.75
N SER A 202 -5.47 -13.26 -2.61
CA SER A 202 -5.69 -13.82 -1.28
C SER A 202 -5.64 -12.70 -0.23
N GLY A 203 -5.94 -13.02 1.02
CA GLY A 203 -5.90 -12.10 2.16
C GLY A 203 -7.22 -12.04 2.91
N THR A 204 -7.24 -11.26 3.97
CA THR A 204 -8.43 -10.93 4.78
C THR A 204 -8.73 -9.44 4.66
N TYR A 205 -10.01 -9.11 4.40
CA TYR A 205 -10.43 -7.74 4.08
C TYR A 205 -11.67 -7.34 4.87
#